data_8f6a71f56d275c5dc61cbe60c6966d4b
#
_entry.id   8f6a71f56d275c5dc61cbe60c6966d4b
#
_cell.length_a   1.000
_cell.length_b   1.000
_cell.length_c   1.000
_cell.angle_alpha   90.00
_cell.angle_beta   90.00
_cell.angle_gamma   90.00
#
_symmetry.space_group_name_H-M   'P 1'
#
loop_
_entity.id
_entity.type
_entity.pdbx_description
1 polymer ?
#
loop_
_entity_poly.entity_id
_entity_poly.type
_entity_poly.pdbx_seq_one_letter_code
_entity_poly.pdbx_strand_id
1 'polypeptide(L)'
;TKKIGKSGLNRKQIHHSFPEYVLPEDLDEKGWWNKDAESLSELSERVSRVINTLKDRAEENIRIGLVAHGGFFSSFLCTLFNLKPAEGTAFQTYNCSISQITFEKREKIVIQYLNQYDYLPKNLRVSRPKCDI
;
A
#
# COMPACT_ATOMS: atom_id res chain seq x y z
N THR A 1 14.75 9.25 20.22
CA THR A 1 14.39 10.24 19.16
C THR A 1 13.34 9.59 18.27
N LYS A 2 12.07 10.06 18.35
CA LYS A 2 11.01 9.63 17.45
C LYS A 2 11.45 9.95 16.02
N LYS A 3 11.52 8.95 15.15
CA LYS A 3 11.73 9.16 13.72
C LYS A 3 10.43 9.73 13.14
N ILE A 4 10.38 11.03 12.97
CA ILE A 4 9.31 11.69 12.23
C ILE A 4 9.51 11.32 10.76
N GLY A 5 8.49 10.78 10.11
CA GLY A 5 8.50 10.54 8.67
C GLY A 5 8.67 11.86 7.89
N LYS A 6 9.16 11.79 6.67
CA LYS A 6 9.18 12.97 5.78
C LYS A 6 7.74 13.31 5.41
N SER A 7 7.35 14.57 5.53
CA SER A 7 5.99 15.03 5.25
C SER A 7 5.54 14.88 3.79
N GLY A 8 6.48 14.64 2.88
CA GLY A 8 6.20 14.59 1.45
C GLY A 8 5.93 15.98 0.85
N LEU A 9 5.42 15.99 -0.39
CA LEU A 9 5.01 17.22 -1.05
C LEU A 9 3.69 17.73 -0.44
N ASN A 10 3.56 19.03 -0.32
CA ASN A 10 2.31 19.67 0.10
C ASN A 10 1.37 19.91 -1.11
N ARG A 11 0.13 20.34 -0.82
CA ARG A 11 -0.89 20.58 -1.85
C ARG A 11 -0.41 21.49 -2.98
N LYS A 12 0.21 22.63 -2.66
CA LYS A 12 0.70 23.59 -3.66
C LYS A 12 1.81 22.99 -4.53
N GLN A 13 2.74 22.25 -3.93
CA GLN A 13 3.84 21.60 -4.65
C GLN A 13 3.33 20.53 -5.60
N ILE A 14 2.35 19.71 -5.15
CA ILE A 14 1.76 18.69 -6.02
C ILE A 14 0.98 19.34 -7.15
N HIS A 15 0.14 20.32 -6.87
CA HIS A 15 -0.64 21.00 -7.90
C HIS A 15 0.26 21.71 -8.94
N HIS A 16 1.40 22.27 -8.51
CA HIS A 16 2.36 22.87 -9.43
C HIS A 16 3.05 21.82 -10.32
N SER A 17 3.43 20.66 -9.76
CA SER A 17 4.17 19.62 -10.49
C SER A 17 3.27 18.69 -11.30
N PHE A 18 2.02 18.53 -10.88
CA PHE A 18 1.05 17.58 -11.43
C PHE A 18 -0.36 18.21 -11.44
N PRO A 19 -0.58 19.24 -12.28
CA PRO A 19 -1.83 20.02 -12.28
C PRO A 19 -3.07 19.22 -12.65
N GLU A 20 -2.91 18.07 -13.31
CA GLU A 20 -3.98 17.16 -13.72
C GLU A 20 -4.50 16.26 -12.58
N TYR A 21 -3.82 16.22 -11.43
CA TYR A 21 -4.23 15.35 -10.34
C TYR A 21 -5.32 15.98 -9.49
N VAL A 22 -6.37 15.20 -9.26
CA VAL A 22 -7.41 15.53 -8.28
C VAL A 22 -6.88 15.15 -6.90
N LEU A 23 -6.63 16.18 -6.08
CA LEU A 23 -6.08 15.99 -4.75
C LEU A 23 -7.18 15.84 -3.70
N PRO A 24 -7.02 14.93 -2.72
CA PRO A 24 -7.98 14.78 -1.63
C PRO A 24 -8.07 16.07 -0.80
N GLU A 25 -9.25 16.34 -0.23
CA GLU A 25 -9.52 17.58 0.50
C GLU A 25 -8.68 17.72 1.78
N ASP A 26 -8.37 16.61 2.43
CA ASP A 26 -7.58 16.54 3.67
C ASP A 26 -6.07 16.73 3.47
N LEU A 27 -5.60 16.77 2.23
CA LEU A 27 -4.22 17.13 1.94
C LEU A 27 -4.01 18.63 2.12
N ASP A 28 -3.21 19.00 3.09
CA ASP A 28 -2.94 20.40 3.46
C ASP A 28 -1.55 20.91 3.03
N GLU A 29 -1.17 22.08 3.51
CA GLU A 29 0.13 22.71 3.23
C GLU A 29 1.30 22.11 4.05
N LYS A 30 1.03 21.20 4.97
CA LYS A 30 2.06 20.51 5.78
C LYS A 30 2.58 19.25 5.11
N GLY A 31 1.94 18.82 4.02
CA GLY A 31 2.28 17.64 3.25
C GLY A 31 1.34 16.46 3.56
N TRP A 32 1.42 15.44 2.75
CA TRP A 32 0.51 14.29 2.82
C TRP A 32 0.67 13.45 4.11
N TRP A 33 1.86 13.45 4.70
CA TRP A 33 2.11 12.78 5.97
C TRP A 33 2.39 13.77 7.09
N ASN A 34 1.35 14.19 7.75
CA ASN A 34 1.40 15.18 8.82
C ASN A 34 1.11 14.53 10.18
N LYS A 35 1.76 13.40 10.46
CA LYS A 35 1.55 12.60 11.67
C LYS A 35 2.87 12.09 12.24
N ASP A 36 2.85 11.70 13.51
CA ASP A 36 3.92 10.92 14.13
C ASP A 36 4.08 9.55 13.47
N ALA A 37 5.13 8.81 13.86
CA ALA A 37 5.31 7.44 13.40
C ALA A 37 4.10 6.59 13.80
N GLU A 38 3.53 5.89 12.81
CA GLU A 38 2.36 5.02 12.98
C GLU A 38 2.71 3.81 13.85
N SER A 39 1.89 3.49 14.83
CA SER A 39 1.97 2.27 15.60
C SER A 39 1.44 1.07 14.79
N LEU A 40 1.73 -0.16 15.24
CA LEU A 40 1.21 -1.36 14.60
C LEU A 40 -0.34 -1.44 14.64
N SER A 41 -0.96 -0.94 15.69
CA SER A 41 -2.41 -0.87 15.79
C SER A 41 -3.01 0.08 14.75
N GLU A 42 -2.46 1.30 14.65
CA GLU A 42 -2.89 2.30 13.66
C GLU A 42 -2.70 1.81 12.23
N LEU A 43 -1.57 1.10 11.95
CA LEU A 43 -1.35 0.44 10.67
C LEU A 43 -2.44 -0.60 10.38
N SER A 44 -2.78 -1.45 11.35
CA SER A 44 -3.81 -2.48 11.22
C SER A 44 -5.19 -1.88 10.93
N GLU A 45 -5.56 -0.82 11.64
CA GLU A 45 -6.80 -0.09 11.41
C GLU A 45 -6.86 0.55 10.01
N ARG A 46 -5.75 1.16 9.58
CA ARG A 46 -5.65 1.76 8.25
C ARG A 46 -5.76 0.70 7.15
N VAL A 47 -5.10 -0.43 7.32
CA VAL A 47 -5.19 -1.58 6.40
C VAL A 47 -6.63 -2.09 6.32
N SER A 48 -7.31 -2.26 7.46
CA SER A 48 -8.70 -2.72 7.51
C SER A 48 -9.64 -1.75 6.79
N ARG A 49 -9.46 -0.43 6.98
CA ARG A 49 -10.25 0.57 6.24
C ARG A 49 -10.06 0.45 4.72
N VAL A 50 -8.82 0.28 4.26
CA VAL A 50 -8.56 0.11 2.82
C VAL A 50 -9.22 -1.16 2.29
N ILE A 51 -9.11 -2.29 2.99
CA ILE A 51 -9.75 -3.56 2.58
C ILE A 51 -11.26 -3.40 2.50
N ASN A 52 -11.88 -2.77 3.50
CA ASN A 52 -13.33 -2.54 3.51
C ASN A 52 -13.76 -1.65 2.34
N THR A 53 -13.04 -0.55 2.08
CA THR A 53 -13.31 0.30 0.90
C THR A 53 -13.23 -0.48 -0.41
N LEU A 54 -12.27 -1.40 -0.56
CA LEU A 54 -12.16 -2.24 -1.75
C LEU A 54 -13.32 -3.25 -1.86
N LYS A 55 -13.73 -3.84 -0.74
CA LYS A 55 -14.88 -4.75 -0.67
C LYS A 55 -16.19 -4.04 -1.01
N ASP A 56 -16.42 -2.87 -0.45
CA ASP A 56 -17.63 -2.07 -0.70
C ASP A 56 -17.78 -1.71 -2.17
N ARG A 57 -16.66 -1.59 -2.89
CA ARG A 57 -16.63 -1.26 -4.32
C ARG A 57 -16.54 -2.48 -5.24
N ALA A 58 -16.60 -3.70 -4.71
CA ALA A 58 -16.42 -4.93 -5.49
C ALA A 58 -17.47 -5.12 -6.62
N GLU A 59 -18.63 -4.47 -6.51
CA GLU A 59 -19.72 -4.55 -7.52
C GLU A 59 -19.63 -3.50 -8.62
N GLU A 60 -18.75 -2.51 -8.49
CA GLU A 60 -18.65 -1.39 -9.43
C GLU A 60 -17.96 -1.75 -10.77
N ASN A 61 -17.41 -2.95 -10.92
CA ASN A 61 -16.66 -3.39 -12.10
C ASN A 61 -15.57 -2.40 -12.53
N ILE A 62 -14.79 -1.93 -11.57
CA ILE A 62 -13.71 -0.97 -11.75
C ILE A 62 -12.34 -1.58 -11.51
N ARG A 63 -11.31 -0.89 -11.97
CA ARG A 63 -9.90 -1.18 -11.61
C ARG A 63 -9.37 -0.08 -10.72
N ILE A 64 -8.80 -0.46 -9.59
CA ILE A 64 -8.20 0.46 -8.62
C ILE A 64 -6.69 0.21 -8.59
N GLY A 65 -5.90 1.26 -8.82
CA GLY A 65 -4.45 1.23 -8.59
C GLY A 65 -4.13 1.62 -7.15
N LEU A 66 -3.56 0.69 -6.40
CA LEU A 66 -3.07 0.95 -5.05
C LEU A 66 -1.54 0.97 -5.05
N VAL A 67 -0.95 2.13 -4.83
CA VAL A 67 0.50 2.29 -4.68
C VAL A 67 0.85 2.32 -3.20
N ALA A 68 1.72 1.41 -2.75
CA ALA A 68 2.04 1.26 -1.34
C ALA A 68 3.50 0.84 -1.11
N HIS A 69 3.98 1.03 0.10
CA HIS A 69 5.26 0.46 0.56
C HIS A 69 5.11 -0.99 0.98
N GLY A 70 6.21 -1.75 0.90
CA GLY A 70 6.23 -3.19 1.22
C GLY A 70 5.68 -3.52 2.61
N GLY A 71 5.97 -2.71 3.62
CA GLY A 71 5.45 -2.91 4.98
C GLY A 71 3.92 -2.82 5.06
N PHE A 72 3.32 -1.83 4.39
CA PHE A 72 1.86 -1.73 4.30
C PHE A 72 1.28 -2.93 3.54
N PHE A 73 1.87 -3.29 2.40
CA PHE A 73 1.36 -4.38 1.57
C PHE A 73 1.48 -5.75 2.28
N SER A 74 2.56 -5.97 3.05
CA SER A 74 2.68 -7.14 3.90
C SER A 74 1.54 -7.23 4.92
N SER A 75 1.27 -6.12 5.63
CA SER A 75 0.15 -6.06 6.59
C SER A 75 -1.21 -6.23 5.90
N PHE A 76 -1.37 -5.66 4.70
CA PHE A 76 -2.57 -5.83 3.88
C PHE A 76 -2.82 -7.31 3.55
N LEU A 77 -1.82 -8.04 3.07
CA LEU A 77 -1.95 -9.46 2.77
C LEU A 77 -2.18 -10.29 4.05
N CYS A 78 -1.47 -10.00 5.14
CA CYS A 78 -1.72 -10.68 6.41
C CYS A 78 -3.17 -10.50 6.87
N THR A 79 -3.70 -9.28 6.82
CA THR A 79 -5.10 -9.01 7.20
C THR A 79 -6.07 -9.71 6.23
N LEU A 80 -5.79 -9.67 4.94
CA LEU A 80 -6.62 -10.28 3.91
C LEU A 80 -6.74 -11.80 4.08
N PHE A 81 -5.65 -12.46 4.50
CA PHE A 81 -5.60 -13.91 4.76
C PHE A 81 -5.90 -14.29 6.21
N ASN A 82 -6.28 -13.32 7.06
CA ASN A 82 -6.50 -13.53 8.48
C ASN A 82 -5.28 -14.15 9.20
N LEU A 83 -4.07 -13.71 8.81
CA LEU A 83 -2.81 -14.12 9.42
C LEU A 83 -2.40 -13.11 10.49
N LYS A 84 -1.73 -13.58 11.53
CA LYS A 84 -1.20 -12.70 12.60
C LYS A 84 0.21 -12.25 12.25
N PRO A 85 0.45 -10.96 11.93
CA PRO A 85 1.78 -10.46 11.59
C PRO A 85 2.82 -10.68 12.69
N ALA A 86 2.39 -10.65 13.95
CA ALA A 86 3.26 -10.81 15.11
C ALA A 86 3.89 -12.20 15.26
N GLU A 87 3.47 -13.20 14.50
CA GLU A 87 3.96 -14.58 14.56
C GLU A 87 5.01 -14.87 13.46
N GLY A 88 5.70 -13.85 12.96
CA GLY A 88 6.79 -14.02 11.99
C GLY A 88 6.35 -14.20 10.54
N THR A 89 5.05 -14.07 10.25
CA THR A 89 4.56 -14.11 8.86
C THR A 89 4.73 -12.74 8.20
N ALA A 90 5.49 -12.67 7.15
CA ALA A 90 5.65 -11.47 6.36
C ALA A 90 5.64 -11.78 4.85
N PHE A 91 5.02 -10.90 4.07
CA PHE A 91 5.08 -10.95 2.62
C PHE A 91 6.13 -9.97 2.12
N GLN A 92 7.21 -10.48 1.58
CA GLN A 92 8.24 -9.64 1.00
C GLN A 92 7.85 -9.29 -0.43
N THR A 93 7.94 -8.01 -0.78
CA THR A 93 7.69 -7.51 -2.13
C THR A 93 8.89 -6.76 -2.67
N TYR A 94 9.09 -6.84 -3.98
CA TYR A 94 10.13 -6.06 -4.66
C TYR A 94 9.66 -4.66 -4.99
N ASN A 95 10.57 -3.72 -5.07
CA ASN A 95 10.27 -2.38 -5.56
C ASN A 95 9.72 -2.48 -6.98
N CYS A 96 8.67 -1.69 -7.25
CA CYS A 96 7.95 -1.69 -8.52
C CYS A 96 7.31 -3.04 -8.89
N SER A 97 7.16 -3.99 -7.97
CA SER A 97 6.38 -5.20 -8.25
C SER A 97 4.90 -4.89 -8.35
N ILE A 98 4.21 -5.70 -9.14
CA ILE A 98 2.76 -5.61 -9.34
C ILE A 98 2.10 -6.86 -8.76
N SER A 99 0.98 -6.66 -8.10
CA SER A 99 0.09 -7.72 -7.64
C SER A 99 -1.31 -7.43 -8.14
N GLN A 100 -2.04 -8.45 -8.55
CA GLN A 100 -3.42 -8.33 -8.97
C GLN A 100 -4.32 -9.18 -8.09
N ILE A 101 -5.26 -8.49 -7.42
CA ILE A 101 -6.23 -9.08 -6.51
C ILE A 101 -7.61 -8.60 -6.93
N THR A 102 -8.53 -9.52 -7.13
CA THR A 102 -9.92 -9.22 -7.46
C THR A 102 -10.82 -9.45 -6.26
N PHE A 103 -11.60 -8.47 -5.92
CA PHE A 103 -12.67 -8.56 -4.94
C PHE A 103 -13.96 -8.86 -5.73
N GLU A 104 -14.52 -10.04 -5.53
CA GLU A 104 -15.76 -10.48 -6.16
C GLU A 104 -16.92 -10.39 -5.18
N LYS A 105 -18.13 -10.52 -5.71
CA LYS A 105 -19.36 -10.63 -4.90
C LYS A 105 -19.25 -11.73 -3.85
N ARG A 106 -19.99 -11.61 -2.75
CA ARG A 106 -20.02 -12.56 -1.63
C ARG A 106 -18.66 -12.73 -0.93
N GLU A 107 -17.91 -11.63 -0.81
CA GLU A 107 -16.62 -11.59 -0.14
C GLU A 107 -15.54 -12.54 -0.72
N LYS A 108 -15.76 -13.05 -1.92
CA LYS A 108 -14.75 -13.87 -2.58
C LYS A 108 -13.60 -13.00 -3.06
N ILE A 109 -12.39 -13.43 -2.72
CA ILE A 109 -11.14 -12.76 -3.13
C ILE A 109 -10.36 -13.72 -4.00
N VAL A 110 -9.98 -13.25 -5.19
CA VAL A 110 -9.18 -14.02 -6.14
C VAL A 110 -7.84 -13.32 -6.34
N ILE A 111 -6.77 -14.04 -6.10
CA ILE A 111 -5.41 -13.57 -6.32
C ILE A 111 -4.92 -14.14 -7.64
N GLN A 112 -4.78 -13.28 -8.65
CA GLN A 112 -4.27 -13.68 -9.95
C GLN A 112 -2.75 -13.87 -9.89
N TYR A 113 -2.05 -12.92 -9.29
CA TYR A 113 -0.62 -13.01 -9.05
C TYR A 113 -0.20 -12.05 -7.93
N LEU A 114 0.91 -12.36 -7.28
CA LEU A 114 1.55 -11.52 -6.27
C LEU A 114 3.00 -11.25 -6.66
N ASN A 115 3.46 -10.03 -6.37
CA ASN A 115 4.88 -9.65 -6.43
C ASN A 115 5.54 -9.93 -7.80
N GLN A 116 4.80 -9.75 -8.88
CA GLN A 116 5.34 -9.90 -10.23
C GLN A 116 6.24 -8.71 -10.58
N TYR A 117 7.47 -8.96 -10.98
CA TYR A 117 8.47 -7.95 -11.33
C TYR A 117 9.30 -8.33 -12.57
N ASP A 118 8.97 -9.44 -13.23
CA ASP A 118 9.73 -9.96 -14.38
C ASP A 118 9.69 -9.06 -15.62
N TYR A 119 8.71 -8.16 -15.68
CA TYR A 119 8.60 -7.14 -16.71
C TYR A 119 9.69 -6.06 -16.61
N LEU A 120 10.34 -5.93 -15.44
CA LEU A 120 11.43 -4.97 -15.26
C LEU A 120 12.70 -5.46 -15.97
N PRO A 121 13.46 -4.56 -16.61
CA PRO A 121 14.79 -4.88 -17.11
C PRO A 121 15.69 -5.45 -16.01
N LYS A 122 16.51 -6.44 -16.33
CA LYS A 122 17.35 -7.17 -15.33
C LYS A 122 18.23 -6.24 -14.50
N ASN A 123 18.77 -5.18 -15.10
CA ASN A 123 19.61 -4.18 -14.43
C ASN A 123 18.84 -3.26 -13.46
N LEU A 124 17.50 -3.24 -13.50
CA LEU A 124 16.65 -2.49 -12.59
C LEU A 124 16.03 -3.37 -11.50
N ARG A 125 16.25 -4.68 -11.56
CA ARG A 125 15.77 -5.60 -10.53
C ARG A 125 16.67 -5.52 -9.32
N VAL A 126 16.14 -5.09 -8.20
CA VAL A 126 16.87 -5.07 -6.93
C VAL A 126 17.05 -6.50 -6.44
N SER A 127 18.28 -6.88 -6.04
CA SER A 127 18.51 -8.14 -5.35
C SER A 127 17.70 -8.18 -4.06
N ARG A 128 17.22 -9.38 -3.68
CA ARG A 128 16.45 -9.55 -2.43
C ARG A 128 17.16 -8.84 -1.29
N PRO A 129 16.48 -7.94 -0.54
CA PRO A 129 17.02 -7.53 0.74
C PRO A 129 17.26 -8.80 1.55
N LYS A 130 18.45 -8.96 2.09
CA LYS A 130 18.69 -10.03 3.07
C LYS A 130 17.78 -9.72 4.25
N CYS A 131 16.80 -10.57 4.51
CA CYS A 131 16.14 -10.56 5.80
C CYS A 131 17.17 -11.09 6.80
N ASP A 132 17.78 -10.20 7.56
CA ASP A 132 18.43 -10.59 8.79
C ASP A 132 17.29 -10.98 9.75
N ILE A 133 17.03 -12.28 9.82
CA ILE A 133 16.10 -12.90 10.78
C ILE A 133 16.81 -12.99 12.13
#